data_e8c05a062391e14b0506f7577315298a
#
_entry.id   e8c05a062391e14b0506f7577315298a
#
_cell.length_a   1.000
_cell.length_b   1.000
_cell.length_c   1.000
_cell.angle_alpha   90.00
_cell.angle_beta   90.00
_cell.angle_gamma   90.00
#
_symmetry.space_group_name_H-M   'P 1'
#
loop_
_entity.id
_entity.type
_entity.pdbx_description
1 polymer ?
#
loop_
_entity_poly.entity_id
_entity_poly.type
_entity_poly.pdbx_seq_one_letter_code
_entity_poly.pdbx_strand_id
1 'polypeptide(L)'
;MRRIWLLALAGALAVTLSSWGKKKKEEETQVLQLPKDPPSAITAETRRLVFHVTPLSAKGLLSQQTRDALKWLLHSTNGATVVKLRAFVSGSGDLRRVRELVSETFTEHKLPLPVLSVVQVGALPLELAQVVMESTAVAKKPVNDYGLVYISGQGAYAAEPLDPVLPLATQSLARLATAVKAAGSEPGDVARVTCFLSSLDQFAAVRRMVESNYAGAALNFVQVQRAPTHAVAECEAVARLRWNTGTAVHMLNPEGLEPSPQFSQIVLIGAPKVILTGSQEAFGFQDADARLAFERLQKSLAQEGGSLHEVAFASSYPLSTRISEQVRKIRGEFYDRAHPPAGTMLPFQGLPSMDAGFAVDVVAVKE
;
A
#
# COMPACT_ATOMS: atom_id res chain seq x y z
N MET A 1 -5.65 107.90 23.18
CA MET A 1 -5.55 107.95 24.68
C MET A 1 -5.52 106.55 25.25
N ARG A 2 -4.55 106.38 26.12
CA ARG A 2 -4.36 105.26 27.06
C ARG A 2 -4.05 103.86 26.45
N ARG A 3 -2.85 103.44 26.48
CA ARG A 3 -1.95 102.95 27.55
C ARG A 3 -2.39 101.51 27.99
N ILE A 4 -1.48 100.53 27.75
CA ILE A 4 -0.68 99.73 28.77
C ILE A 4 -1.40 98.39 29.07
N TRP A 5 -0.83 97.23 29.13
CA TRP A 5 0.43 96.72 29.60
C TRP A 5 0.69 95.28 29.10
N LEU A 6 1.97 94.96 28.98
CA LEU A 6 2.56 93.65 28.86
C LEU A 6 2.27 92.69 30.07
N LEU A 7 2.15 91.47 29.84
CA LEU A 7 2.74 90.45 30.71
C LEU A 7 3.01 89.14 29.93
N ALA A 8 4.27 88.79 29.90
CA ALA A 8 4.76 87.54 29.35
C ALA A 8 4.50 86.42 30.36
N LEU A 9 4.03 85.24 29.91
CA LEU A 9 4.08 84.02 30.65
C LEU A 9 4.67 82.92 29.74
N ALA A 10 5.91 82.54 29.99
CA ALA A 10 6.55 81.40 29.40
C ALA A 10 5.92 80.14 29.96
N GLY A 11 5.22 79.40 29.14
CA GLY A 11 4.73 78.05 29.42
C GLY A 11 5.55 77.05 28.63
N ALA A 12 6.45 76.36 29.31
CA ALA A 12 7.22 75.27 28.76
C ALA A 12 6.28 74.10 28.42
N LEU A 13 6.04 73.84 27.16
CA LEU A 13 5.41 72.61 26.72
C LEU A 13 6.50 71.52 26.65
N ALA A 14 6.53 70.66 27.68
CA ALA A 14 7.27 69.44 27.64
C ALA A 14 6.52 68.43 26.69
N VAL A 15 7.04 68.30 25.48
CA VAL A 15 6.60 67.25 24.56
C VAL A 15 7.26 65.95 25.01
N THR A 16 6.52 65.12 25.74
CA THR A 16 6.90 63.77 26.00
C THR A 16 6.75 62.96 24.73
N LEU A 17 7.84 62.75 24.00
CA LEU A 17 7.95 61.72 22.92
C LEU A 17 7.86 60.35 23.58
N SER A 18 6.66 59.78 23.67
CA SER A 18 6.46 58.37 23.90
C SER A 18 6.91 57.60 22.65
N SER A 19 8.14 57.17 22.60
CA SER A 19 8.64 56.19 21.65
C SER A 19 7.91 54.88 21.84
N TRP A 20 6.83 54.68 21.11
CA TRP A 20 6.28 53.35 20.93
C TRP A 20 7.27 52.51 20.11
N GLY A 21 8.19 51.88 20.80
CA GLY A 21 8.98 50.79 20.26
C GLY A 21 8.04 49.67 19.85
N LYS A 22 7.68 49.60 18.57
CA LYS A 22 7.18 48.36 18.00
C LYS A 22 8.24 47.30 18.28
N LYS A 23 7.99 46.45 19.28
CA LYS A 23 8.72 45.16 19.37
C LYS A 23 8.53 44.49 18.01
N LYS A 24 9.58 44.47 17.18
CA LYS A 24 9.68 43.51 16.09
C LYS A 24 9.45 42.16 16.74
N LYS A 25 8.33 41.49 16.45
CA LYS A 25 8.22 40.06 16.64
C LYS A 25 9.41 39.50 15.85
N GLU A 26 10.39 38.95 16.53
CA GLU A 26 11.34 38.04 15.91
C GLU A 26 10.45 36.99 15.23
N GLU A 27 10.46 36.97 13.90
CA GLU A 27 9.93 35.85 13.13
C GLU A 27 10.74 34.65 13.61
N GLU A 28 10.12 33.83 14.45
CA GLU A 28 10.65 32.52 14.77
C GLU A 28 10.97 31.86 13.42
N THR A 29 12.24 31.70 13.14
CA THR A 29 12.70 30.97 11.97
C THR A 29 12.06 29.60 12.09
N GLN A 30 11.01 29.35 11.31
CA GLN A 30 10.39 28.03 11.26
C GLN A 30 11.49 27.09 10.79
N VAL A 31 12.04 26.32 11.72
CA VAL A 31 12.94 25.22 11.39
C VAL A 31 12.13 24.27 10.53
N LEU A 32 12.41 24.27 9.23
CA LEU A 32 11.75 23.39 8.28
C LEU A 32 12.08 21.96 8.72
N GLN A 33 11.11 21.29 9.33
CA GLN A 33 11.28 19.89 9.68
C GLN A 33 11.31 19.10 8.37
N LEU A 34 12.47 18.55 8.03
CA LEU A 34 12.59 17.66 6.90
C LEU A 34 11.61 16.50 7.07
N PRO A 35 10.84 16.14 6.02
CA PRO A 35 9.96 14.99 6.08
C PRO A 35 10.76 13.74 6.47
N LYS A 36 10.24 12.97 7.42
CA LYS A 36 10.85 11.70 7.83
C LYS A 36 10.59 10.65 6.76
N ASP A 37 11.53 9.72 6.61
CA ASP A 37 11.30 8.54 5.77
C ASP A 37 10.22 7.63 6.37
N PRO A 38 9.37 7.01 5.51
CA PRO A 38 8.48 5.94 5.95
C PRO A 38 9.25 4.83 6.67
N PRO A 39 8.73 4.27 7.77
CA PRO A 39 9.36 3.16 8.46
C PRO A 39 9.43 1.91 7.56
N SER A 40 10.37 1.03 7.82
CA SER A 40 10.52 -0.22 7.05
C SER A 40 9.51 -1.29 7.47
N ALA A 41 9.05 -1.28 8.72
CA ALA A 41 8.06 -2.20 9.27
C ALA A 41 7.21 -1.51 10.36
N ILE A 42 5.98 -1.99 10.56
CA ILE A 42 5.05 -1.55 11.62
C ILE A 42 4.27 -2.75 12.14
N THR A 43 4.19 -2.89 13.45
CA THR A 43 3.28 -3.84 14.10
C THR A 43 1.87 -3.25 14.22
N ALA A 44 0.84 -4.05 13.88
CA ALA A 44 -0.56 -3.66 13.93
C ALA A 44 -1.45 -4.76 14.51
N GLU A 45 -2.59 -4.37 15.13
CA GLU A 45 -3.58 -5.31 15.68
C GLU A 45 -4.43 -5.93 14.56
N THR A 46 -4.35 -7.24 14.36
CA THR A 46 -5.06 -7.98 13.30
C THR A 46 -6.56 -7.73 13.30
N ARG A 47 -7.18 -7.75 14.48
CA ARG A 47 -8.64 -7.58 14.64
C ARG A 47 -9.16 -6.18 14.31
N ARG A 48 -8.26 -5.21 14.16
CA ARG A 48 -8.61 -3.80 13.87
C ARG A 48 -8.25 -3.37 12.46
N LEU A 49 -7.70 -4.25 11.63
CA LEU A 49 -7.30 -3.90 10.27
C LEU A 49 -8.52 -3.71 9.37
N VAL A 50 -8.53 -2.60 8.66
CA VAL A 50 -9.48 -2.21 7.63
C VAL A 50 -8.75 -1.82 6.35
N PHE A 51 -9.42 -1.98 5.22
CA PHE A 51 -8.81 -1.82 3.90
C PHE A 51 -9.58 -0.79 3.08
N HIS A 52 -8.85 0.08 2.38
CA HIS A 52 -9.43 1.08 1.49
C HIS A 52 -8.66 1.14 0.18
N VAL A 53 -9.34 1.54 -0.87
CA VAL A 53 -8.76 1.84 -2.18
C VAL A 53 -9.20 3.24 -2.58
N THR A 54 -8.26 4.08 -3.00
CA THR A 54 -8.57 5.46 -3.40
C THR A 54 -9.34 5.47 -4.73
N PRO A 55 -10.25 6.43 -4.92
CA PRO A 55 -10.82 6.67 -6.22
C PRO A 55 -9.73 7.11 -7.22
N LEU A 56 -9.90 6.74 -8.47
CA LEU A 56 -9.07 7.21 -9.57
C LEU A 56 -9.42 8.67 -9.90
N SER A 57 -8.41 9.44 -10.29
CA SER A 57 -8.57 10.81 -10.76
C SER A 57 -7.80 11.00 -12.07
N ALA A 58 -8.39 11.72 -13.02
CA ALA A 58 -7.73 12.17 -14.24
C ALA A 58 -7.25 13.62 -14.15
N LYS A 59 -7.40 14.28 -12.98
CA LYS A 59 -7.10 15.70 -12.81
C LYS A 59 -5.64 15.93 -12.40
N GLY A 60 -4.94 16.73 -13.17
CA GLY A 60 -3.55 17.11 -12.88
C GLY A 60 -2.54 15.99 -13.13
N LEU A 61 -1.30 16.22 -12.70
CA LEU A 61 -0.19 15.30 -12.84
C LEU A 61 -0.07 14.42 -11.57
N LEU A 62 0.87 13.45 -11.61
CA LEU A 62 1.11 12.48 -10.53
C LEU A 62 1.13 13.11 -9.14
N SER A 63 1.85 14.22 -8.95
CA SER A 63 1.92 14.88 -7.63
C SER A 63 0.57 15.39 -7.14
N GLN A 64 -0.26 15.97 -8.03
CA GLN A 64 -1.59 16.42 -7.65
C GLN A 64 -2.51 15.25 -7.33
N GLN A 65 -2.53 14.24 -8.20
CA GLN A 65 -3.35 13.04 -7.99
C GLN A 65 -2.93 12.30 -6.71
N THR A 66 -1.63 12.25 -6.39
CA THR A 66 -1.12 11.66 -5.15
C THR A 66 -1.63 12.42 -3.91
N ARG A 67 -1.57 13.76 -3.91
CA ARG A 67 -2.12 14.57 -2.81
C ARG A 67 -3.62 14.39 -2.64
N ASP A 68 -4.36 14.35 -3.75
CA ASP A 68 -5.82 14.15 -3.72
C ASP A 68 -6.17 12.76 -3.19
N ALA A 69 -5.44 11.73 -3.59
CA ALA A 69 -5.59 10.37 -3.08
C ALA A 69 -5.32 10.29 -1.57
N LEU A 70 -4.22 10.90 -1.10
CA LEU A 70 -3.88 10.95 0.33
C LEU A 70 -4.93 11.72 1.14
N LYS A 71 -5.38 12.88 0.64
CA LYS A 71 -6.45 13.66 1.27
C LYS A 71 -7.75 12.84 1.40
N TRP A 72 -8.12 12.14 0.34
CA TRP A 72 -9.29 11.26 0.36
C TRP A 72 -9.11 10.14 1.40
N LEU A 73 -7.95 9.48 1.46
CA LEU A 73 -7.67 8.43 2.45
C LEU A 73 -7.81 8.96 3.87
N LEU A 74 -7.18 10.07 4.21
CA LEU A 74 -7.24 10.64 5.55
C LEU A 74 -8.66 10.99 5.97
N HIS A 75 -9.52 11.39 5.02
CA HIS A 75 -10.94 11.63 5.28
C HIS A 75 -11.73 10.33 5.43
N SER A 76 -11.53 9.37 4.51
CA SER A 76 -12.37 8.16 4.39
C SER A 76 -12.07 7.10 5.44
N THR A 77 -10.90 7.14 6.08
CA THR A 77 -10.55 6.21 7.16
C THR A 77 -11.30 6.47 8.46
N ASN A 78 -12.10 7.53 8.57
CA ASN A 78 -12.91 7.88 9.76
C ASN A 78 -12.10 7.88 11.08
N GLY A 79 -10.83 8.33 10.99
CA GLY A 79 -9.91 8.38 12.13
C GLY A 79 -9.27 7.04 12.47
N ALA A 80 -9.33 6.04 11.60
CA ALA A 80 -8.42 4.90 11.66
C ALA A 80 -6.99 5.35 11.28
N THR A 81 -5.99 4.74 11.93
CA THR A 81 -4.59 5.05 11.67
C THR A 81 -4.09 4.26 10.47
N VAL A 82 -3.70 4.94 9.39
CA VAL A 82 -3.09 4.28 8.22
C VAL A 82 -1.72 3.74 8.62
N VAL A 83 -1.50 2.44 8.41
CA VAL A 83 -0.26 1.74 8.78
C VAL A 83 0.49 1.20 7.57
N LYS A 84 -0.19 0.96 6.44
CA LYS A 84 0.45 0.55 5.18
C LYS A 84 -0.23 1.22 4.00
N LEU A 85 0.60 1.66 3.04
CA LEU A 85 0.18 2.10 1.72
C LEU A 85 0.87 1.26 0.65
N ARG A 86 0.10 0.84 -0.36
CA ARG A 86 0.59 0.25 -1.61
C ARG A 86 0.12 1.13 -2.75
N ALA A 87 1.04 1.87 -3.37
CA ALA A 87 0.76 2.79 -4.45
C ALA A 87 1.10 2.16 -5.80
N PHE A 88 0.13 2.07 -6.68
CA PHE A 88 0.30 1.67 -8.07
C PHE A 88 0.30 2.91 -8.94
N VAL A 89 1.40 3.13 -9.66
CA VAL A 89 1.65 4.33 -10.45
C VAL A 89 1.72 3.98 -11.93
N SER A 90 0.94 4.64 -12.76
CA SER A 90 1.01 4.52 -14.21
C SER A 90 1.67 5.75 -14.86
N GLY A 91 2.14 5.58 -16.10
CA GLY A 91 2.75 6.70 -16.83
C GLY A 91 4.24 6.87 -16.54
N SER A 92 4.76 8.05 -16.90
CA SER A 92 6.20 8.39 -16.85
C SER A 92 6.58 9.30 -15.67
N GLY A 93 5.68 9.46 -14.69
CA GLY A 93 5.95 10.29 -13.51
C GLY A 93 7.03 9.68 -12.62
N ASP A 94 7.76 10.54 -11.88
CA ASP A 94 8.78 10.07 -10.93
C ASP A 94 8.13 9.39 -9.73
N LEU A 95 8.31 8.08 -9.65
CA LEU A 95 7.74 7.26 -8.58
C LEU A 95 8.29 7.64 -7.19
N ARG A 96 9.52 8.15 -7.11
CA ARG A 96 10.14 8.60 -5.85
C ARG A 96 9.35 9.76 -5.25
N ARG A 97 8.74 10.61 -6.09
CA ARG A 97 7.90 11.72 -5.64
C ARG A 97 6.68 11.27 -4.83
N VAL A 98 6.16 10.07 -5.09
CA VAL A 98 5.05 9.50 -4.30
C VAL A 98 5.48 9.30 -2.84
N ARG A 99 6.70 8.78 -2.61
CA ARG A 99 7.25 8.59 -1.25
C ARG A 99 7.39 9.92 -0.50
N GLU A 100 7.94 10.92 -1.18
CA GLU A 100 8.10 12.27 -0.61
C GLU A 100 6.74 12.86 -0.23
N LEU A 101 5.74 12.77 -1.11
CA LEU A 101 4.40 13.30 -0.86
C LEU A 101 3.67 12.59 0.28
N VAL A 102 3.87 11.29 0.44
CA VAL A 102 3.38 10.55 1.61
C VAL A 102 4.02 11.11 2.88
N SER A 103 5.36 11.26 2.90
CA SER A 103 6.09 11.78 4.05
C SER A 103 5.69 13.23 4.38
N GLU A 104 5.58 14.11 3.38
CA GLU A 104 5.10 15.48 3.52
C GLU A 104 3.70 15.50 4.15
N THR A 105 2.74 14.79 3.53
CA THR A 105 1.34 14.81 3.96
C THR A 105 1.15 14.31 5.39
N PHE A 106 1.75 13.18 5.74
CA PHE A 106 1.60 12.63 7.09
C PHE A 106 2.31 13.50 8.14
N THR A 107 3.47 14.08 7.81
CA THR A 107 4.18 15.01 8.70
C THR A 107 3.39 16.30 8.93
N GLU A 108 2.85 16.91 7.89
CA GLU A 108 2.00 18.11 7.96
C GLU A 108 0.77 17.91 8.84
N HIS A 109 0.14 16.73 8.75
CA HIS A 109 -1.03 16.37 9.56
C HIS A 109 -0.65 15.81 10.94
N LYS A 110 0.64 15.75 11.29
CA LYS A 110 1.15 15.19 12.57
C LYS A 110 0.69 13.75 12.82
N LEU A 111 0.59 12.97 11.75
CA LEU A 111 0.18 11.56 11.77
C LEU A 111 1.41 10.65 11.73
N PRO A 112 1.33 9.44 12.32
CA PRO A 112 2.37 8.42 12.15
C PRO A 112 2.53 8.07 10.67
N LEU A 113 3.78 7.96 10.20
CA LEU A 113 4.07 7.55 8.83
C LEU A 113 3.75 6.06 8.65
N PRO A 114 3.03 5.68 7.57
CA PRO A 114 2.80 4.28 7.23
C PRO A 114 4.04 3.66 6.58
N VAL A 115 4.14 2.33 6.59
CA VAL A 115 5.04 1.64 5.65
C VAL A 115 4.52 1.80 4.22
N LEU A 116 5.43 1.84 3.25
CA LEU A 116 5.09 2.19 1.88
C LEU A 116 5.71 1.21 0.87
N SER A 117 4.89 0.75 -0.08
CA SER A 117 5.31 0.08 -1.31
C SER A 117 4.86 0.92 -2.50
N VAL A 118 5.75 1.21 -3.43
CA VAL A 118 5.45 1.93 -4.68
C VAL A 118 5.85 1.06 -5.85
N VAL A 119 4.94 0.87 -6.80
CA VAL A 119 5.15 -0.01 -7.95
C VAL A 119 4.61 0.67 -9.21
N GLN A 120 5.38 0.65 -10.29
CA GLN A 120 4.89 1.10 -11.58
C GLN A 120 4.07 0.01 -12.26
N VAL A 121 2.93 0.40 -12.82
CA VAL A 121 2.01 -0.46 -13.57
C VAL A 121 1.86 0.04 -15.00
N GLY A 122 1.40 -0.83 -15.89
CA GLY A 122 1.20 -0.50 -17.30
C GLY A 122 0.13 0.57 -17.51
N ALA A 123 -1.02 0.42 -16.84
CA ALA A 123 -2.13 1.37 -16.89
C ALA A 123 -3.05 1.23 -15.67
N LEU A 124 -3.91 2.23 -15.50
CA LEU A 124 -5.03 2.25 -14.56
C LEU A 124 -6.36 2.37 -15.33
N PRO A 125 -7.49 1.90 -14.76
CA PRO A 125 -8.77 1.81 -15.49
C PRO A 125 -9.44 3.15 -15.87
N LEU A 126 -8.90 4.26 -15.46
CA LEU A 126 -9.34 5.59 -15.88
C LEU A 126 -8.23 6.24 -16.72
N GLU A 127 -8.57 6.66 -17.91
CA GLU A 127 -7.64 7.39 -18.77
C GLU A 127 -7.08 8.62 -18.03
N LEU A 128 -5.78 8.92 -18.20
CA LEU A 128 -5.02 9.96 -17.51
C LEU A 128 -4.86 9.76 -15.99
N ALA A 129 -5.42 8.73 -15.39
CA ALA A 129 -5.10 8.39 -14.00
C ALA A 129 -3.66 7.90 -13.89
N GLN A 130 -2.92 8.46 -12.94
CA GLN A 130 -1.50 8.16 -12.73
C GLN A 130 -1.23 7.44 -11.41
N VAL A 131 -2.16 7.42 -10.47
CA VAL A 131 -1.99 6.73 -9.20
C VAL A 131 -3.30 6.19 -8.66
N VAL A 132 -3.23 5.00 -8.07
CA VAL A 132 -4.23 4.45 -7.14
C VAL A 132 -3.51 3.93 -5.91
N MET A 133 -4.09 4.11 -4.73
CA MET A 133 -3.51 3.65 -3.48
C MET A 133 -4.43 2.69 -2.78
N GLU A 134 -3.88 1.57 -2.35
CA GLU A 134 -4.47 0.72 -1.34
C GLU A 134 -3.93 1.10 0.02
N SER A 135 -4.79 1.16 1.02
CA SER A 135 -4.38 1.35 2.40
C SER A 135 -4.83 0.22 3.30
N THR A 136 -3.98 -0.12 4.26
CA THR A 136 -4.35 -0.87 5.45
C THR A 136 -4.29 0.11 6.62
N ALA A 137 -5.38 0.17 7.41
CA ALA A 137 -5.47 1.07 8.55
C ALA A 137 -5.96 0.32 9.79
N VAL A 138 -5.62 0.83 10.97
CA VAL A 138 -6.05 0.30 12.27
C VAL A 138 -7.27 1.08 12.74
N ALA A 139 -8.43 0.46 12.73
CA ALA A 139 -9.69 1.03 13.19
C ALA A 139 -9.69 1.29 14.71
N LYS A 140 -10.56 2.17 15.18
CA LYS A 140 -10.70 2.47 16.63
C LYS A 140 -11.22 1.30 17.44
N LYS A 141 -11.98 0.40 16.82
CA LYS A 141 -12.57 -0.80 17.44
C LYS A 141 -12.27 -2.03 16.59
N PRO A 142 -12.29 -3.24 17.17
CA PRO A 142 -12.22 -4.47 16.42
C PRO A 142 -13.34 -4.55 15.37
N VAL A 143 -13.00 -5.08 14.18
CA VAL A 143 -13.90 -5.30 13.04
C VAL A 143 -13.72 -6.71 12.45
N ASN A 144 -12.71 -7.45 12.91
CA ASN A 144 -12.35 -8.80 12.49
C ASN A 144 -12.24 -9.68 13.74
N ASP A 145 -13.35 -10.17 14.26
CA ASP A 145 -13.43 -10.80 15.60
C ASP A 145 -12.46 -11.98 15.78
N TYR A 146 -12.23 -12.74 14.73
CA TYR A 146 -11.35 -13.93 14.76
C TYR A 146 -10.06 -13.75 13.99
N GLY A 147 -9.87 -12.63 13.26
CA GLY A 147 -8.68 -12.36 12.47
C GLY A 147 -8.97 -12.21 10.98
N LEU A 148 -7.99 -12.52 10.16
CA LEU A 148 -8.02 -12.30 8.72
C LEU A 148 -7.64 -13.56 7.93
N VAL A 149 -8.11 -13.59 6.69
CA VAL A 149 -7.74 -14.56 5.66
C VAL A 149 -7.00 -13.82 4.56
N TYR A 150 -5.81 -14.27 4.21
CA TYR A 150 -5.09 -13.81 3.04
C TYR A 150 -5.14 -14.91 1.97
N ILE A 151 -5.60 -14.56 0.78
CA ILE A 151 -5.74 -15.46 -0.36
C ILE A 151 -4.75 -15.05 -1.43
N SER A 152 -3.90 -15.98 -1.84
CA SER A 152 -2.94 -15.81 -2.93
C SER A 152 -3.61 -15.37 -4.21
N GLY A 153 -2.84 -14.73 -5.08
CA GLY A 153 -3.26 -14.46 -6.44
C GLY A 153 -3.75 -15.73 -7.14
N GLN A 154 -5.01 -15.73 -7.54
CA GLN A 154 -5.65 -16.82 -8.26
C GLN A 154 -5.50 -16.58 -9.76
N GLY A 155 -4.31 -16.94 -10.29
CA GLY A 155 -3.94 -16.65 -11.66
C GLY A 155 -4.65 -17.55 -12.70
N ALA A 156 -5.06 -16.94 -13.80
CA ALA A 156 -5.42 -17.62 -15.04
C ALA A 156 -4.64 -17.00 -16.21
N TYR A 157 -4.10 -17.82 -17.07
CA TYR A 157 -3.12 -17.43 -18.10
C TYR A 157 -3.55 -17.96 -19.48
N ALA A 158 -3.18 -17.22 -20.53
CA ALA A 158 -3.25 -17.67 -21.91
C ALA A 158 -1.89 -17.43 -22.59
N ALA A 159 -1.62 -18.17 -23.67
CA ALA A 159 -0.31 -18.16 -24.32
C ALA A 159 -0.01 -16.84 -25.02
N GLU A 160 -1.01 -16.28 -25.69
CA GLU A 160 -0.82 -15.07 -26.49
C GLU A 160 -1.08 -13.81 -25.64
N PRO A 161 -0.22 -12.78 -25.75
CA PRO A 161 -0.35 -11.56 -24.96
C PRO A 161 -1.62 -10.75 -25.24
N LEU A 162 -2.23 -10.93 -26.39
CA LEU A 162 -3.46 -10.23 -26.81
C LEU A 162 -4.73 -11.06 -26.59
N ASP A 163 -4.64 -12.24 -26.00
CA ASP A 163 -5.81 -13.03 -25.66
C ASP A 163 -6.77 -12.26 -24.75
N PRO A 164 -8.10 -12.43 -24.92
CA PRO A 164 -9.10 -11.72 -24.13
C PRO A 164 -8.95 -11.96 -22.62
N VAL A 165 -8.93 -10.88 -21.83
CA VAL A 165 -8.76 -10.96 -20.37
C VAL A 165 -10.03 -11.42 -19.64
N LEU A 166 -11.22 -11.19 -20.19
CA LEU A 166 -12.48 -11.50 -19.51
C LEU A 166 -12.65 -13.00 -19.18
N PRO A 167 -12.36 -13.96 -20.10
CA PRO A 167 -12.38 -15.37 -19.76
C PRO A 167 -11.38 -15.74 -18.65
N LEU A 168 -10.19 -15.14 -18.65
CA LEU A 168 -9.18 -15.36 -17.63
C LEU A 168 -9.63 -14.79 -16.27
N ALA A 169 -10.20 -13.59 -16.25
CA ALA A 169 -10.78 -13.00 -15.06
C ALA A 169 -11.93 -13.85 -14.49
N THR A 170 -12.76 -14.45 -15.34
CA THR A 170 -13.81 -15.38 -14.93
C THR A 170 -13.23 -16.60 -14.21
N GLN A 171 -12.17 -17.19 -14.77
CA GLN A 171 -11.48 -18.33 -14.14
C GLN A 171 -10.81 -17.93 -12.82
N SER A 172 -10.11 -16.81 -12.80
CA SER A 172 -9.48 -16.26 -11.60
C SER A 172 -10.49 -16.06 -10.46
N LEU A 173 -11.64 -15.46 -10.76
CA LEU A 173 -12.69 -15.21 -9.77
C LEU A 173 -13.38 -16.50 -9.31
N ALA A 174 -13.55 -17.50 -10.18
CA ALA A 174 -14.05 -18.82 -9.78
C ALA A 174 -13.11 -19.51 -8.77
N ARG A 175 -11.80 -19.46 -9.02
CA ARG A 175 -10.78 -19.96 -8.08
C ARG A 175 -10.80 -19.17 -6.78
N LEU A 176 -10.90 -17.84 -6.84
CA LEU A 176 -11.01 -16.98 -5.67
C LEU A 176 -12.24 -17.31 -4.82
N ALA A 177 -13.39 -17.56 -5.44
CA ALA A 177 -14.60 -18.00 -4.74
C ALA A 177 -14.41 -19.36 -4.06
N THR A 178 -13.72 -20.30 -4.72
CA THR A 178 -13.33 -21.58 -4.11
C THR A 178 -12.43 -21.36 -2.88
N ALA A 179 -11.45 -20.48 -2.98
CA ALA A 179 -10.55 -20.15 -1.86
C ALA A 179 -11.30 -19.49 -0.69
N VAL A 180 -12.18 -18.52 -0.95
CA VAL A 180 -13.01 -17.86 0.07
C VAL A 180 -13.85 -18.89 0.83
N LYS A 181 -14.52 -19.80 0.10
CA LYS A 181 -15.33 -20.87 0.68
C LYS A 181 -14.49 -21.85 1.49
N ALA A 182 -13.32 -22.25 0.99
CA ALA A 182 -12.42 -23.20 1.68
C ALA A 182 -11.84 -22.60 2.98
N ALA A 183 -11.70 -21.28 3.05
CA ALA A 183 -11.33 -20.58 4.28
C ALA A 183 -12.47 -20.51 5.32
N GLY A 184 -13.67 -20.98 4.99
CA GLY A 184 -14.85 -20.84 5.82
C GLY A 184 -15.42 -19.42 5.86
N SER A 185 -15.05 -18.58 4.89
CA SER A 185 -15.56 -17.21 4.72
C SER A 185 -16.64 -17.17 3.63
N GLU A 186 -17.42 -16.10 3.60
CA GLU A 186 -18.43 -15.82 2.60
C GLU A 186 -18.05 -14.60 1.75
N PRO A 187 -18.67 -14.37 0.59
CA PRO A 187 -18.40 -13.19 -0.23
C PRO A 187 -18.52 -11.87 0.53
N GLY A 188 -19.45 -11.74 1.47
CA GLY A 188 -19.62 -10.56 2.33
C GLY A 188 -18.51 -10.34 3.37
N ASP A 189 -17.67 -11.33 3.62
CA ASP A 189 -16.51 -11.21 4.50
C ASP A 189 -15.27 -10.66 3.77
N VAL A 190 -15.27 -10.66 2.43
CA VAL A 190 -14.16 -10.15 1.64
C VAL A 190 -14.04 -8.65 1.84
N ALA A 191 -12.89 -8.23 2.35
CA ALA A 191 -12.62 -6.83 2.72
C ALA A 191 -11.85 -6.08 1.62
N ARG A 192 -11.03 -6.80 0.83
CA ARG A 192 -10.29 -6.24 -0.31
C ARG A 192 -10.15 -7.29 -1.41
N VAL A 193 -10.28 -6.86 -2.66
CA VAL A 193 -9.88 -7.62 -3.86
C VAL A 193 -8.99 -6.73 -4.71
N THR A 194 -7.84 -7.26 -5.11
CA THR A 194 -6.95 -6.62 -6.09
C THR A 194 -6.81 -7.54 -7.29
N CYS A 195 -7.18 -7.07 -8.47
CA CYS A 195 -7.05 -7.80 -9.72
C CYS A 195 -5.95 -7.20 -10.59
N PHE A 196 -5.00 -8.03 -10.94
CA PHE A 196 -3.88 -7.76 -11.84
C PHE A 196 -4.22 -8.30 -13.22
N LEU A 197 -4.23 -7.45 -14.23
CA LEU A 197 -4.69 -7.75 -15.58
C LEU A 197 -3.59 -7.47 -16.60
N SER A 198 -3.52 -8.24 -17.67
CA SER A 198 -2.63 -7.96 -18.81
C SER A 198 -3.18 -6.85 -19.72
N SER A 199 -4.50 -6.66 -19.77
CA SER A 199 -5.18 -5.61 -20.55
C SER A 199 -6.39 -5.06 -19.79
N LEU A 200 -6.75 -3.80 -20.04
CA LEU A 200 -7.95 -3.14 -19.50
C LEU A 200 -9.07 -3.00 -20.54
N ASP A 201 -8.94 -3.55 -21.74
CA ASP A 201 -9.92 -3.41 -22.82
C ASP A 201 -11.32 -3.90 -22.42
N GLN A 202 -11.40 -4.93 -21.58
CA GLN A 202 -12.64 -5.49 -21.06
C GLN A 202 -12.93 -5.12 -19.60
N PHE A 203 -12.25 -4.09 -19.08
CA PHE A 203 -12.32 -3.68 -17.68
C PHE A 203 -13.73 -3.52 -17.14
N ALA A 204 -14.64 -2.88 -17.91
CA ALA A 204 -16.01 -2.64 -17.45
C ALA A 204 -16.78 -3.96 -17.17
N ALA A 205 -16.51 -5.02 -17.91
CA ALA A 205 -17.11 -6.33 -17.68
C ALA A 205 -16.47 -7.03 -16.48
N VAL A 206 -15.14 -7.01 -16.38
CA VAL A 206 -14.40 -7.57 -15.23
C VAL A 206 -14.84 -6.89 -13.94
N ARG A 207 -14.89 -5.57 -13.93
CA ARG A 207 -15.32 -4.78 -12.76
C ARG A 207 -16.74 -5.18 -12.30
N ARG A 208 -17.72 -5.20 -13.21
CA ARG A 208 -19.08 -5.62 -12.85
C ARG A 208 -19.14 -7.01 -12.23
N MET A 209 -18.35 -7.95 -12.75
CA MET A 209 -18.27 -9.30 -12.23
C MET A 209 -17.69 -9.35 -10.81
N VAL A 210 -16.62 -8.58 -10.53
CA VAL A 210 -16.04 -8.49 -9.18
C VAL A 210 -17.00 -7.80 -8.21
N GLU A 211 -17.60 -6.67 -8.62
CA GLU A 211 -18.58 -5.92 -7.82
C GLU A 211 -19.81 -6.76 -7.46
N SER A 212 -20.31 -7.60 -8.39
CA SER A 212 -21.46 -8.46 -8.11
C SER A 212 -21.15 -9.57 -7.12
N ASN A 213 -19.91 -10.04 -7.06
CA ASN A 213 -19.47 -11.07 -6.11
C ASN A 213 -19.04 -10.51 -4.75
N TYR A 214 -18.43 -9.31 -4.74
CA TYR A 214 -17.75 -8.73 -3.55
C TYR A 214 -18.13 -7.25 -3.33
N ALA A 215 -19.42 -6.94 -3.35
CA ALA A 215 -19.94 -5.56 -3.31
C ALA A 215 -19.46 -4.70 -2.12
N GLY A 216 -19.08 -5.32 -1.00
CA GLY A 216 -18.61 -4.62 0.21
C GLY A 216 -17.08 -4.48 0.29
N ALA A 217 -16.34 -5.04 -0.64
CA ALA A 217 -14.88 -5.04 -0.62
C ALA A 217 -14.29 -3.75 -1.21
N ALA A 218 -13.11 -3.38 -0.72
CA ALA A 218 -12.26 -2.39 -1.38
C ALA A 218 -11.67 -3.01 -2.65
N LEU A 219 -12.05 -2.50 -3.82
CA LEU A 219 -11.69 -3.08 -5.11
C LEU A 219 -10.59 -2.29 -5.80
N ASN A 220 -9.55 -2.97 -6.25
CA ASN A 220 -8.49 -2.38 -7.06
C ASN A 220 -8.24 -3.20 -8.34
N PHE A 221 -7.95 -2.50 -9.43
CA PHE A 221 -7.65 -3.09 -10.73
C PHE A 221 -6.48 -2.37 -11.36
N VAL A 222 -5.48 -3.11 -11.80
CA VAL A 222 -4.29 -2.54 -12.45
C VAL A 222 -3.88 -3.40 -13.64
N GLN A 223 -3.40 -2.76 -14.70
CA GLN A 223 -2.69 -3.45 -15.77
C GLN A 223 -1.24 -3.59 -15.36
N VAL A 224 -0.72 -4.82 -15.24
CA VAL A 224 0.62 -5.07 -14.69
C VAL A 224 1.74 -4.49 -15.55
N GLN A 225 1.70 -4.72 -16.86
CA GLN A 225 2.68 -4.23 -17.84
C GLN A 225 1.96 -3.71 -19.10
N ARG A 226 2.55 -2.73 -19.79
CA ARG A 226 2.01 -2.25 -21.07
C ARG A 226 2.15 -3.28 -22.20
N ALA A 227 3.21 -4.04 -22.17
CA ALA A 227 3.52 -5.08 -23.13
C ALA A 227 3.82 -6.39 -22.39
N PRO A 228 2.80 -7.09 -21.92
CA PRO A 228 2.96 -8.38 -21.24
C PRO A 228 3.42 -9.44 -22.25
N THR A 229 4.11 -10.47 -21.77
CA THR A 229 4.57 -11.59 -22.61
C THR A 229 3.48 -12.63 -22.87
N HIS A 230 2.43 -12.62 -22.08
CA HIS A 230 1.25 -13.50 -22.20
C HIS A 230 0.05 -12.80 -21.52
N ALA A 231 -1.16 -13.21 -21.87
CA ALA A 231 -2.34 -12.68 -21.22
C ALA A 231 -2.51 -13.31 -19.83
N VAL A 232 -2.90 -12.49 -18.87
CA VAL A 232 -3.13 -12.90 -17.48
C VAL A 232 -4.27 -12.12 -16.85
N ALA A 233 -5.02 -12.81 -15.99
CA ALA A 233 -5.83 -12.20 -14.95
C ALA A 233 -5.57 -12.94 -13.64
N GLU A 234 -5.16 -12.21 -12.61
CA GLU A 234 -4.88 -12.76 -11.30
C GLU A 234 -5.49 -11.87 -10.23
N CYS A 235 -6.42 -12.41 -9.43
CA CYS A 235 -7.05 -11.68 -8.35
C CYS A 235 -6.63 -12.26 -6.99
N GLU A 236 -6.13 -11.41 -6.10
CA GLU A 236 -5.86 -11.71 -4.68
C GLU A 236 -6.95 -11.12 -3.80
N ALA A 237 -7.14 -11.64 -2.59
CA ALA A 237 -8.08 -11.09 -1.65
C ALA A 237 -7.63 -11.15 -0.20
N VAL A 238 -8.21 -10.25 0.61
CA VAL A 238 -8.21 -10.33 2.06
C VAL A 238 -9.66 -10.42 2.52
N ALA A 239 -9.95 -11.40 3.41
CA ALA A 239 -11.27 -11.59 3.98
C ALA A 239 -11.21 -11.62 5.52
N ARG A 240 -12.37 -11.45 6.16
CA ARG A 240 -12.51 -11.62 7.61
C ARG A 240 -12.63 -13.11 7.91
N LEU A 241 -11.95 -13.54 8.96
CA LEU A 241 -12.09 -14.89 9.50
C LEU A 241 -13.37 -14.97 10.35
N ARG A 242 -14.18 -16.01 10.12
CA ARG A 242 -15.50 -16.20 10.81
C ARG A 242 -15.45 -17.09 12.04
N TRP A 243 -14.34 -17.77 12.28
CA TRP A 243 -14.18 -18.74 13.34
C TRP A 243 -12.77 -18.68 13.95
N ASN A 244 -12.66 -19.16 15.19
CA ASN A 244 -11.37 -19.21 15.87
C ASN A 244 -10.57 -20.42 15.39
N THR A 245 -9.44 -20.19 14.76
CA THR A 245 -8.54 -21.25 14.27
C THR A 245 -7.85 -22.05 15.37
N GLY A 246 -7.82 -21.53 16.59
CA GLY A 246 -7.04 -22.11 17.69
C GLY A 246 -5.52 -21.95 17.54
N THR A 247 -5.05 -21.36 16.44
CA THR A 247 -3.63 -21.17 16.13
C THR A 247 -3.38 -19.73 15.66
N ALA A 248 -2.13 -19.27 15.81
CA ALA A 248 -1.73 -17.94 15.37
C ALA A 248 -1.81 -17.79 13.83
N VAL A 249 -1.41 -18.86 13.13
CA VAL A 249 -1.42 -18.94 11.67
C VAL A 249 -1.79 -20.37 11.24
N HIS A 250 -2.54 -20.46 10.13
CA HIS A 250 -2.87 -21.74 9.53
C HIS A 250 -2.87 -21.63 8.00
N MET A 251 -2.10 -22.45 7.32
CA MET A 251 -1.93 -22.44 5.87
C MET A 251 -2.75 -23.54 5.23
N LEU A 252 -3.46 -23.23 4.13
CA LEU A 252 -4.36 -24.15 3.45
C LEU A 252 -4.06 -24.21 1.96
N ASN A 253 -4.07 -25.44 1.42
CA ASN A 253 -4.05 -25.73 -0.01
C ASN A 253 -5.27 -26.63 -0.31
N PRO A 254 -6.47 -26.04 -0.47
CA PRO A 254 -7.69 -26.81 -0.60
C PRO A 254 -7.75 -27.57 -1.92
N GLU A 255 -8.48 -28.68 -1.93
CA GLU A 255 -8.84 -29.40 -3.14
C GLU A 255 -9.60 -28.48 -4.11
N GLY A 256 -9.33 -28.62 -5.40
CA GLY A 256 -9.91 -27.75 -6.45
C GLY A 256 -9.11 -26.49 -6.77
N LEU A 257 -8.06 -26.20 -6.01
CA LEU A 257 -7.05 -25.21 -6.39
C LEU A 257 -5.71 -25.92 -6.70
N GLU A 258 -4.98 -25.38 -7.65
CA GLU A 258 -3.70 -25.97 -8.07
C GLU A 258 -2.67 -25.88 -6.93
N PRO A 259 -2.17 -27.01 -6.42
CA PRO A 259 -1.20 -26.98 -5.33
C PRO A 259 0.14 -26.44 -5.80
N SER A 260 0.83 -25.71 -4.94
CA SER A 260 2.19 -25.23 -5.19
C SER A 260 3.10 -25.55 -4.02
N PRO A 261 4.31 -26.08 -4.27
CA PRO A 261 5.30 -26.25 -3.22
C PRO A 261 5.96 -24.91 -2.79
N GLN A 262 5.64 -23.83 -3.47
CA GLN A 262 6.31 -22.55 -3.31
C GLN A 262 5.46 -21.48 -2.61
N PHE A 263 4.16 -21.67 -2.50
CA PHE A 263 3.24 -20.77 -1.80
C PHE A 263 1.99 -21.53 -1.36
N SER A 264 1.38 -21.05 -0.29
CA SER A 264 0.07 -21.52 0.16
C SER A 264 -1.04 -20.79 -0.54
N GLN A 265 -2.12 -21.47 -0.89
CA GLN A 265 -3.28 -20.84 -1.54
C GLN A 265 -4.00 -19.86 -0.61
N ILE A 266 -4.05 -20.18 0.66
CA ILE A 266 -4.77 -19.44 1.70
C ILE A 266 -3.96 -19.46 2.98
N VAL A 267 -3.92 -18.33 3.69
CA VAL A 267 -3.39 -18.24 5.05
C VAL A 267 -4.41 -17.60 5.96
N LEU A 268 -4.78 -18.30 7.03
CA LEU A 268 -5.65 -17.83 8.10
C LEU A 268 -4.77 -17.25 9.20
N ILE A 269 -5.04 -16.01 9.61
CA ILE A 269 -4.30 -15.31 10.67
C ILE A 269 -5.23 -15.09 11.86
N GLY A 270 -5.10 -15.94 12.89
CA GLY A 270 -5.76 -15.78 14.19
C GLY A 270 -4.91 -15.00 15.19
N ALA A 271 -3.63 -14.78 14.91
CA ALA A 271 -2.73 -14.02 15.78
C ALA A 271 -3.26 -12.62 16.11
N PRO A 272 -3.01 -12.12 17.34
CA PRO A 272 -3.47 -10.80 17.76
C PRO A 272 -2.82 -9.65 16.99
N LYS A 273 -1.61 -9.86 16.50
CA LYS A 273 -0.83 -8.82 15.80
C LYS A 273 -0.20 -9.36 14.52
N VAL A 274 0.01 -8.46 13.58
CA VAL A 274 0.83 -8.68 12.38
C VAL A 274 1.86 -7.57 12.25
N ILE A 275 2.95 -7.88 11.55
CA ILE A 275 3.96 -6.92 11.13
C ILE A 275 3.74 -6.68 9.64
N LEU A 276 3.53 -5.43 9.27
CA LEU A 276 3.42 -4.95 7.90
C LEU A 276 4.73 -4.30 7.50
N THR A 277 5.26 -4.60 6.32
CA THR A 277 6.49 -3.96 5.83
C THR A 277 6.22 -3.06 4.63
N GLY A 278 7.10 -2.08 4.43
CA GLY A 278 7.29 -1.45 3.14
C GLY A 278 8.08 -2.36 2.20
N SER A 279 8.07 -2.04 0.89
CA SER A 279 8.83 -2.83 -0.06
C SER A 279 10.34 -2.63 0.10
N GLN A 280 11.08 -3.75 0.01
CA GLN A 280 12.53 -3.76 -0.10
C GLN A 280 12.91 -4.06 -1.55
N GLU A 281 13.69 -3.16 -2.16
CA GLU A 281 14.12 -3.28 -3.55
C GLU A 281 15.45 -4.05 -3.64
N ALA A 282 15.58 -4.92 -4.65
CA ALA A 282 16.86 -5.50 -5.04
C ALA A 282 17.52 -4.59 -6.08
N PHE A 283 18.62 -3.96 -5.72
CA PHE A 283 19.39 -3.11 -6.61
C PHE A 283 20.37 -3.99 -7.40
N GLY A 284 20.06 -4.21 -8.68
CA GLY A 284 20.72 -5.15 -9.55
C GLY A 284 19.85 -6.34 -9.94
N PHE A 285 20.46 -7.29 -10.71
CA PHE A 285 19.74 -8.38 -11.36
C PHE A 285 20.37 -9.75 -11.08
N GLN A 286 21.25 -9.82 -10.08
CA GLN A 286 21.94 -11.05 -9.70
C GLN A 286 21.27 -11.71 -8.49
N ASP A 287 21.53 -12.99 -8.27
CA ASP A 287 21.04 -13.73 -7.10
C ASP A 287 21.46 -13.08 -5.78
N ALA A 288 22.67 -12.50 -5.72
CA ALA A 288 23.16 -11.78 -4.55
C ALA A 288 22.32 -10.53 -4.23
N ASP A 289 21.89 -9.80 -5.24
CA ASP A 289 21.06 -8.59 -5.08
C ASP A 289 19.70 -8.95 -4.53
N ALA A 290 19.12 -10.05 -5.03
CA ALA A 290 17.87 -10.59 -4.53
C ALA A 290 17.98 -11.05 -3.07
N ARG A 291 19.05 -11.78 -2.69
CA ARG A 291 19.30 -12.18 -1.28
C ARG A 291 19.40 -10.98 -0.37
N LEU A 292 20.14 -9.94 -0.78
CA LEU A 292 20.30 -8.73 0.00
C LEU A 292 18.97 -8.01 0.27
N ALA A 293 18.02 -8.05 -0.67
CA ALA A 293 16.67 -7.51 -0.45
C ALA A 293 15.92 -8.31 0.64
N PHE A 294 16.00 -9.63 0.62
CA PHE A 294 15.40 -10.48 1.68
C PHE A 294 16.11 -10.29 3.03
N GLU A 295 17.44 -10.14 3.06
CA GLU A 295 18.18 -9.85 4.29
C GLU A 295 17.78 -8.51 4.91
N ARG A 296 17.58 -7.46 4.09
CA ARG A 296 17.05 -6.18 4.57
C ARG A 296 15.62 -6.32 5.08
N LEU A 297 14.80 -7.11 4.42
CA LEU A 297 13.43 -7.40 4.86
C LEU A 297 13.43 -8.16 6.20
N GLN A 298 14.30 -9.17 6.35
CA GLN A 298 14.51 -9.88 7.63
C GLN A 298 14.93 -8.92 8.75
N LYS A 299 15.86 -8.02 8.46
CA LYS A 299 16.28 -6.99 9.43
C LYS A 299 15.13 -6.06 9.83
N SER A 300 14.27 -5.68 8.87
CA SER A 300 13.10 -4.86 9.16
C SER A 300 12.08 -5.58 10.04
N LEU A 301 11.83 -6.86 9.78
CA LEU A 301 10.95 -7.70 10.62
C LEU A 301 11.52 -7.90 12.02
N ALA A 302 12.84 -8.14 12.14
CA ALA A 302 13.51 -8.34 13.42
C ALA A 302 13.42 -7.10 14.34
N GLN A 303 13.38 -5.88 13.79
CA GLN A 303 13.17 -4.64 14.56
C GLN A 303 11.79 -4.62 15.25
N GLU A 304 10.80 -5.28 14.66
CA GLU A 304 9.45 -5.43 15.21
C GLU A 304 9.27 -6.77 15.96
N GLY A 305 10.31 -7.58 16.10
CA GLY A 305 10.30 -8.88 16.79
C GLY A 305 9.71 -10.01 15.97
N GLY A 306 9.74 -9.93 14.64
CA GLY A 306 9.30 -10.99 13.71
C GLY A 306 10.42 -11.53 12.84
N SER A 307 10.10 -12.52 12.02
CA SER A 307 11.03 -13.18 11.11
C SER A 307 10.39 -13.51 9.76
N LEU A 308 11.24 -13.85 8.77
CA LEU A 308 10.77 -14.31 7.46
C LEU A 308 10.14 -15.73 7.51
N HIS A 309 10.38 -16.49 8.56
CA HIS A 309 9.71 -17.78 8.77
C HIS A 309 8.24 -17.65 9.19
N GLU A 310 7.84 -16.47 9.67
CA GLU A 310 6.49 -16.14 10.16
C GLU A 310 5.67 -15.36 9.13
N VAL A 311 6.13 -15.28 7.89
CA VAL A 311 5.42 -14.56 6.83
C VAL A 311 4.14 -15.29 6.45
N ALA A 312 3.02 -14.59 6.54
CA ALA A 312 1.72 -15.07 6.13
C ALA A 312 1.39 -14.71 4.67
N PHE A 313 1.83 -13.52 4.21
CA PHE A 313 1.58 -13.06 2.85
C PHE A 313 2.78 -12.28 2.31
N ALA A 314 3.15 -12.54 1.05
CA ALA A 314 4.24 -11.87 0.36
C ALA A 314 3.77 -11.29 -0.98
N SER A 315 3.92 -9.98 -1.17
CA SER A 315 3.77 -9.33 -2.47
C SER A 315 5.15 -9.17 -3.10
N SER A 316 5.37 -9.78 -4.26
CA SER A 316 6.63 -9.70 -5.00
C SER A 316 6.41 -9.00 -6.34
N TYR A 317 7.27 -8.05 -6.66
CA TYR A 317 7.17 -7.16 -7.82
C TYR A 317 8.41 -7.29 -8.72
N PRO A 318 8.62 -8.43 -9.38
CA PRO A 318 9.69 -8.60 -10.37
C PRO A 318 9.38 -7.79 -11.63
N LEU A 319 10.41 -7.39 -12.39
CA LEU A 319 10.24 -6.64 -13.64
C LEU A 319 10.21 -7.53 -14.90
N SER A 320 10.44 -8.84 -14.74
CA SER A 320 10.36 -9.80 -15.84
C SER A 320 10.15 -11.22 -15.34
N THR A 321 9.72 -12.12 -16.23
CA THR A 321 9.58 -13.55 -15.95
C THR A 321 10.91 -14.16 -15.48
N ARG A 322 12.04 -13.78 -16.09
CA ARG A 322 13.37 -14.23 -15.66
C ARG A 322 13.66 -13.88 -14.20
N ILE A 323 13.34 -12.64 -13.79
CA ILE A 323 13.52 -12.21 -12.40
C ILE A 323 12.54 -12.95 -11.48
N SER A 324 11.31 -13.20 -11.95
CA SER A 324 10.35 -14.01 -11.18
C SER A 324 10.89 -15.41 -10.86
N GLU A 325 11.53 -16.07 -11.83
CA GLU A 325 12.15 -17.39 -11.62
C GLU A 325 13.32 -17.32 -10.63
N GLN A 326 14.15 -16.29 -10.74
CA GLN A 326 15.24 -16.04 -9.81
C GLN A 326 14.72 -15.82 -8.37
N VAL A 327 13.70 -14.98 -8.20
CA VAL A 327 13.08 -14.72 -6.89
C VAL A 327 12.44 -15.99 -6.34
N ARG A 328 11.76 -16.80 -7.16
CA ARG A 328 11.19 -18.10 -6.73
C ARG A 328 12.25 -19.03 -6.13
N LYS A 329 13.44 -19.11 -6.73
CA LYS A 329 14.55 -19.91 -6.22
C LYS A 329 15.06 -19.38 -4.89
N ILE A 330 15.29 -18.07 -4.79
CA ILE A 330 15.95 -17.45 -3.64
C ILE A 330 15.03 -17.36 -2.43
N ARG A 331 13.73 -17.02 -2.59
CA ARG A 331 12.80 -16.89 -1.46
C ARG A 331 12.68 -18.15 -0.61
N GLY A 332 12.88 -19.35 -1.22
CA GLY A 332 12.91 -20.62 -0.51
C GLY A 332 14.10 -20.79 0.44
N GLU A 333 15.09 -19.89 0.41
CA GLU A 333 16.19 -19.84 1.38
C GLU A 333 15.79 -19.08 2.67
N PHE A 334 14.71 -18.28 2.60
CA PHE A 334 14.27 -17.35 3.66
C PHE A 334 12.94 -17.71 4.30
N TYR A 335 11.99 -18.22 3.52
CA TYR A 335 10.67 -18.61 4.05
C TYR A 335 10.70 -20.05 4.60
N ASP A 336 9.75 -20.34 5.49
CA ASP A 336 9.53 -21.73 5.91
C ASP A 336 9.05 -22.54 4.69
N ARG A 337 9.84 -23.53 4.30
CA ARG A 337 9.53 -24.41 3.15
C ARG A 337 8.36 -25.36 3.40
N ALA A 338 8.14 -25.71 4.67
CA ALA A 338 7.02 -26.58 5.04
C ALA A 338 5.70 -25.80 5.04
N HIS A 339 5.78 -24.49 5.31
CA HIS A 339 4.64 -23.60 5.43
C HIS A 339 4.89 -22.30 4.64
N PRO A 340 5.00 -22.36 3.30
CA PRO A 340 5.30 -21.19 2.50
C PRO A 340 4.14 -20.18 2.56
N PRO A 341 4.42 -18.87 2.60
CA PRO A 341 3.39 -17.84 2.69
C PRO A 341 2.44 -17.88 1.49
N ALA A 342 1.22 -17.38 1.67
CA ALA A 342 0.41 -16.93 0.54
C ALA A 342 1.08 -15.75 -0.16
N GLY A 343 0.72 -15.46 -1.41
CA GLY A 343 1.31 -14.31 -2.09
C GLY A 343 0.90 -14.13 -3.53
N THR A 344 1.36 -13.03 -4.07
CA THR A 344 1.22 -12.65 -5.49
C THR A 344 2.59 -12.30 -6.04
N MET A 345 2.91 -12.84 -7.22
CA MET A 345 4.16 -12.55 -7.92
C MET A 345 3.93 -12.53 -9.42
N LEU A 346 3.80 -11.35 -9.96
CA LEU A 346 3.65 -11.07 -11.37
C LEU A 346 4.70 -10.07 -11.85
N PRO A 347 5.12 -10.09 -13.12
CA PRO A 347 5.96 -9.03 -13.69
C PRO A 347 5.24 -7.69 -13.73
N PHE A 348 5.87 -6.66 -13.16
CA PHE A 348 5.38 -5.28 -13.15
C PHE A 348 6.14 -4.40 -14.14
N GLN A 349 5.64 -3.17 -14.39
CA GLN A 349 6.21 -2.24 -15.36
C GLN A 349 7.52 -1.62 -14.88
N GLY A 350 7.65 -1.31 -13.60
CA GLY A 350 8.83 -0.67 -13.03
C GLY A 350 8.76 -0.50 -11.52
N LEU A 351 9.84 0.02 -10.96
CA LEU A 351 10.05 0.31 -9.55
C LEU A 351 10.59 1.74 -9.37
N PRO A 352 10.55 2.32 -8.16
CA PRO A 352 11.08 3.65 -7.89
C PRO A 352 12.55 3.85 -8.28
N SER A 353 13.41 2.85 -8.07
CA SER A 353 14.78 2.87 -8.56
C SER A 353 14.86 2.22 -9.93
N MET A 354 15.56 2.89 -10.87
CA MET A 354 15.82 2.36 -12.21
C MET A 354 16.78 1.14 -12.19
N ASP A 355 17.59 1.01 -11.14
CA ASP A 355 18.52 -0.09 -10.97
C ASP A 355 17.90 -1.29 -10.26
N ALA A 356 16.63 -1.20 -9.81
CA ALA A 356 15.95 -2.28 -9.12
C ALA A 356 15.39 -3.30 -10.09
N GLY A 357 15.69 -4.58 -9.86
CA GLY A 357 15.16 -5.72 -10.63
C GLY A 357 13.86 -6.27 -10.07
N PHE A 358 13.68 -6.23 -8.75
CA PHE A 358 12.43 -6.57 -8.08
C PHE A 358 12.31 -5.87 -6.73
N ALA A 359 11.10 -5.88 -6.20
CA ALA A 359 10.82 -5.47 -4.83
C ALA A 359 9.91 -6.51 -4.14
N VAL A 360 9.96 -6.54 -2.81
CA VAL A 360 9.13 -7.43 -2.00
C VAL A 360 8.68 -6.74 -0.73
N ASP A 361 7.41 -6.90 -0.38
CA ASP A 361 6.87 -6.57 0.94
C ASP A 361 6.07 -7.74 1.51
N VAL A 362 5.93 -7.77 2.83
CA VAL A 362 5.28 -8.89 3.51
C VAL A 362 4.32 -8.44 4.60
N VAL A 363 3.45 -9.38 4.95
CA VAL A 363 2.68 -9.43 6.18
C VAL A 363 3.18 -10.62 6.96
N ALA A 364 3.82 -10.40 8.11
CA ALA A 364 4.28 -11.47 9.01
C ALA A 364 3.38 -11.53 10.25
N VAL A 365 3.24 -12.73 10.82
CA VAL A 365 2.50 -12.93 12.06
C VAL A 365 3.39 -12.56 13.24
N LYS A 366 2.79 -11.99 14.28
CA LYS A 366 3.45 -11.70 15.55
C LYS A 366 2.61 -12.24 16.70
N GLU A 367 3.17 -13.17 17.42
CA GLU A 367 2.60 -13.73 18.65
C GLU A 367 2.68 -12.77 19.86
#